data_797af02d67edd99f54d42e2527f346d4
#
_entry.id   797af02d67edd99f54d42e2527f346d4
#
_cell.length_a   1.000
_cell.length_b   1.000
_cell.length_c   1.000
_cell.angle_alpha   90.00
_cell.angle_beta   90.00
_cell.angle_gamma   90.00
#
_symmetry.space_group_name_H-M   'P 1'
#
loop_
_entity.id
_entity.type
_entity.pdbx_description
1 polymer ?
#
loop_
_entity_poly.entity_id
_entity_poly.type
_entity_poly.pdbx_seq_one_letter_code
_entity_poly.pdbx_strand_id
1 'polypeptide(L)'
;MHIDLDGRTALVSGSTQGIGSAIATALAQSGARVVINGRSQATVDKAEQQILDTVPGARVIGVAADLATAEGVEQLTARVPAVDILVNNLGIFGSKPALEIDDDEWRRYFEVNVLSAVRLIRTYLPGMMEFGWGRVQNICSDSAVVIPEEMIHYGMTKTALLAVSRGFAKAAAGTGVTVNSVIVGPTHTGGVEDFVAELVGDDLPWDEAQATFMKNHRPNSLIGRLIEPEEVGNMIVYLSSDQASATTGGALRVDGGYVDSILP
;
A
#
# COMPACT_ATOMS: atom_id res chain seq x y z
N MET A 1 -23.40 4.90 1.46
CA MET A 1 -22.50 6.03 1.80
C MET A 1 -21.93 6.52 0.46
N HIS A 2 -21.99 7.81 0.19
CA HIS A 2 -21.31 8.39 -0.97
C HIS A 2 -20.06 9.11 -0.47
N ILE A 3 -18.90 8.80 -1.05
CA ILE A 3 -17.63 9.45 -0.77
C ILE A 3 -17.24 10.22 -2.03
N ASP A 4 -17.04 11.50 -1.87
CA ASP A 4 -16.58 12.40 -2.93
C ASP A 4 -15.24 13.00 -2.51
N LEU A 5 -14.21 12.79 -3.34
CA LEU A 5 -12.86 13.30 -3.18
C LEU A 5 -12.53 14.37 -4.23
N ASP A 6 -13.55 14.97 -4.86
CA ASP A 6 -13.30 16.09 -5.79
C ASP A 6 -12.53 17.22 -5.11
N GLY A 7 -11.63 17.85 -5.83
CA GLY A 7 -10.71 18.86 -5.30
C GLY A 7 -9.51 18.31 -4.52
N ARG A 8 -9.46 17.01 -4.18
CA ARG A 8 -8.33 16.39 -3.49
C ARG A 8 -7.30 15.84 -4.45
N THR A 9 -6.03 15.94 -4.09
CA THR A 9 -4.91 15.31 -4.80
C THR A 9 -4.37 14.14 -3.97
N ALA A 10 -4.38 12.95 -4.54
CA ALA A 10 -3.92 11.71 -3.92
C ALA A 10 -2.65 11.20 -4.59
N LEU A 11 -1.59 10.94 -3.83
CA LEU A 11 -0.39 10.25 -4.29
C LEU A 11 -0.42 8.79 -3.82
N VAL A 12 -0.23 7.86 -4.76
CA VAL A 12 -0.07 6.44 -4.46
C VAL A 12 1.31 5.98 -4.94
N SER A 13 2.21 5.65 -4.01
CA SER A 13 3.54 5.15 -4.36
C SER A 13 3.49 3.71 -4.86
N GLY A 14 4.30 3.36 -5.89
CA GLY A 14 4.31 2.02 -6.46
C GLY A 14 2.96 1.59 -7.06
N SER A 15 2.33 2.44 -7.83
CA SER A 15 0.94 2.31 -8.27
C SER A 15 0.77 1.93 -9.76
N THR A 16 1.80 1.37 -10.38
CA THR A 16 1.72 0.95 -11.79
C THR A 16 1.09 -0.43 -11.99
N GLN A 17 0.85 -1.18 -10.92
CA GLN A 17 0.23 -2.51 -10.95
C GLN A 17 -0.30 -2.94 -9.57
N GLY A 18 -1.02 -4.06 -9.53
CA GLY A 18 -1.47 -4.73 -8.30
C GLY A 18 -2.30 -3.83 -7.39
N ILE A 19 -2.10 -3.95 -6.09
CA ILE A 19 -2.83 -3.20 -5.04
C ILE A 19 -2.74 -1.68 -5.28
N GLY A 20 -1.56 -1.17 -5.60
CA GLY A 20 -1.36 0.25 -5.83
C GLY A 20 -2.17 0.81 -7.01
N SER A 21 -2.27 0.05 -8.09
CA SER A 21 -3.09 0.41 -9.26
C SER A 21 -4.58 0.41 -8.93
N ALA A 22 -5.06 -0.60 -8.20
CA ALA A 22 -6.45 -0.67 -7.78
C ALA A 22 -6.82 0.47 -6.82
N ILE A 23 -5.94 0.81 -5.88
CA ILE A 23 -6.11 1.97 -4.99
C ILE A 23 -6.19 3.27 -5.81
N ALA A 24 -5.26 3.47 -6.75
CA ALA A 24 -5.24 4.66 -7.59
C ALA A 24 -6.53 4.79 -8.42
N THR A 25 -7.00 3.68 -8.99
CA THR A 25 -8.27 3.62 -9.73
C THR A 25 -9.46 3.95 -8.85
N ALA A 26 -9.54 3.36 -7.64
CA ALA A 26 -10.65 3.62 -6.71
C ALA A 26 -10.70 5.08 -6.23
N LEU A 27 -9.55 5.71 -5.97
CA LEU A 27 -9.44 7.12 -5.64
C LEU A 27 -9.87 8.02 -6.82
N ALA A 28 -9.48 7.66 -8.06
CA ALA A 28 -9.92 8.36 -9.27
C ALA A 28 -11.44 8.24 -9.48
N GLN A 29 -12.03 7.06 -9.28
CA GLN A 29 -13.48 6.83 -9.32
C GLN A 29 -14.24 7.66 -8.29
N SER A 30 -13.59 7.95 -7.16
CA SER A 30 -14.14 8.81 -6.11
C SER A 30 -13.90 10.31 -6.34
N GLY A 31 -13.38 10.71 -7.52
CA GLY A 31 -13.20 12.11 -7.93
C GLY A 31 -11.85 12.73 -7.60
N ALA A 32 -10.93 12.04 -6.96
CA ALA A 32 -9.60 12.59 -6.67
C ALA A 32 -8.78 12.82 -7.96
N ARG A 33 -7.91 13.83 -7.94
CA ARG A 33 -6.77 13.88 -8.84
C ARG A 33 -5.74 12.87 -8.33
N VAL A 34 -5.31 11.93 -9.14
CA VAL A 34 -4.42 10.86 -8.70
C VAL A 34 -3.03 11.03 -9.30
N VAL A 35 -2.03 10.98 -8.43
CA VAL A 35 -0.61 10.91 -8.81
C VAL A 35 -0.19 9.45 -8.69
N ILE A 36 0.18 8.85 -9.82
CA ILE A 36 0.71 7.48 -9.87
C ILE A 36 2.22 7.50 -10.02
N ASN A 37 2.87 6.49 -9.46
CA ASN A 37 4.32 6.39 -9.44
C ASN A 37 4.80 4.99 -9.80
N GLY A 38 5.87 4.95 -10.55
CA GLY A 38 6.68 3.77 -10.88
C GLY A 38 8.10 4.17 -11.22
N ARG A 39 8.99 3.19 -11.38
CA ARG A 39 10.42 3.44 -11.67
C ARG A 39 10.70 3.78 -13.12
N SER A 40 9.88 3.35 -14.07
CA SER A 40 10.09 3.62 -15.49
C SER A 40 8.93 4.39 -16.10
N GLN A 41 9.24 5.30 -17.02
CA GLN A 41 8.23 6.09 -17.72
C GLN A 41 7.24 5.18 -18.46
N ALA A 42 7.72 4.14 -19.15
CA ALA A 42 6.87 3.25 -19.91
C ALA A 42 5.80 2.53 -19.07
N THR A 43 6.16 2.09 -17.84
CA THR A 43 5.18 1.45 -16.93
C THR A 43 4.21 2.47 -16.36
N VAL A 44 4.66 3.68 -16.11
CA VAL A 44 3.82 4.79 -15.64
C VAL A 44 2.82 5.19 -16.72
N ASP A 45 3.26 5.41 -17.97
CA ASP A 45 2.39 5.78 -19.09
C ASP A 45 1.30 4.72 -19.33
N LYS A 46 1.68 3.43 -19.26
CA LYS A 46 0.73 2.32 -19.38
C LYS A 46 -0.33 2.35 -18.27
N ALA A 47 0.10 2.55 -17.02
CA ALA A 47 -0.81 2.58 -15.88
C ALA A 47 -1.73 3.82 -15.91
N GLU A 48 -1.20 4.97 -16.34
CA GLU A 48 -2.00 6.18 -16.56
C GLU A 48 -3.10 5.93 -17.58
N GLN A 49 -2.77 5.34 -18.73
CA GLN A 49 -3.74 5.02 -19.76
C GLN A 49 -4.81 4.03 -19.27
N GLN A 50 -4.42 3.01 -18.51
CA GLN A 50 -5.37 2.05 -17.92
C GLN A 50 -6.39 2.72 -16.99
N ILE A 51 -5.96 3.68 -16.18
CA ILE A 51 -6.88 4.43 -15.31
C ILE A 51 -7.80 5.30 -16.16
N LEU A 52 -7.30 6.00 -17.17
CA LEU A 52 -8.10 6.85 -18.04
C LEU A 52 -9.15 6.06 -18.82
N ASP A 53 -8.81 4.84 -19.26
CA ASP A 53 -9.73 3.94 -19.96
C ASP A 53 -10.82 3.39 -19.01
N THR A 54 -10.47 3.16 -17.74
CA THR A 54 -11.39 2.61 -16.72
C THR A 54 -12.30 3.68 -16.12
N VAL A 55 -11.78 4.91 -15.95
CA VAL A 55 -12.47 6.03 -15.29
C VAL A 55 -12.50 7.23 -16.25
N PRO A 56 -13.53 7.33 -17.09
CA PRO A 56 -13.66 8.46 -18.01
C PRO A 56 -13.64 9.81 -17.29
N GLY A 57 -12.74 10.70 -17.72
CA GLY A 57 -12.58 12.02 -17.11
C GLY A 57 -11.72 12.06 -15.86
N ALA A 58 -11.05 10.96 -15.51
CA ALA A 58 -10.09 10.95 -14.42
C ALA A 58 -8.96 11.98 -14.64
N ARG A 59 -8.50 12.54 -13.54
CA ARG A 59 -7.34 13.47 -13.53
C ARG A 59 -6.13 12.71 -12.98
N VAL A 60 -5.26 12.25 -13.87
CA VAL A 60 -4.08 11.43 -13.53
C VAL A 60 -2.80 12.19 -13.84
N ILE A 61 -1.79 12.01 -13.02
CA ILE A 61 -0.42 12.52 -13.22
C ILE A 61 0.53 11.34 -13.02
N GLY A 62 1.21 10.92 -14.08
CA GLY A 62 2.24 9.89 -13.99
C GLY A 62 3.61 10.49 -13.63
N VAL A 63 4.29 9.92 -12.63
CA VAL A 63 5.66 10.32 -12.24
C VAL A 63 6.58 9.11 -12.18
N ALA A 64 7.54 9.06 -13.10
CA ALA A 64 8.61 8.07 -13.07
C ALA A 64 9.71 8.54 -12.11
N ALA A 65 9.86 7.86 -10.98
CA ALA A 65 10.89 8.12 -9.97
C ALA A 65 11.07 6.90 -9.07
N ASP A 66 12.29 6.61 -8.65
CA ASP A 66 12.56 5.55 -7.66
C ASP A 66 12.42 6.11 -6.24
N LEU A 67 11.25 5.94 -5.64
CA LEU A 67 10.94 6.45 -4.31
C LEU A 67 11.63 5.68 -3.16
N ALA A 68 12.38 4.62 -3.46
CA ALA A 68 13.28 4.02 -2.50
C ALA A 68 14.50 4.92 -2.22
N THR A 69 14.79 5.90 -3.09
CA THR A 69 15.92 6.83 -2.95
C THR A 69 15.47 8.23 -2.54
N ALA A 70 16.38 9.01 -1.95
CA ALA A 70 16.14 10.40 -1.63
C ALA A 70 15.96 11.25 -2.91
N GLU A 71 16.80 11.00 -3.92
CA GLU A 71 16.77 11.68 -5.21
C GLU A 71 15.43 11.46 -5.95
N GLY A 72 14.88 10.23 -5.89
CA GLY A 72 13.58 9.94 -6.48
C GLY A 72 12.44 10.68 -5.77
N VAL A 73 12.52 10.85 -4.45
CA VAL A 73 11.55 11.66 -3.70
C VAL A 73 11.67 13.14 -4.07
N GLU A 74 12.88 13.68 -4.24
CA GLU A 74 13.11 15.05 -4.70
C GLU A 74 12.54 15.27 -6.12
N GLN A 75 12.75 14.33 -7.04
CA GLN A 75 12.18 14.37 -8.40
C GLN A 75 10.65 14.38 -8.37
N LEU A 76 10.03 13.54 -7.55
CA LEU A 76 8.58 13.52 -7.36
C LEU A 76 8.09 14.87 -6.81
N THR A 77 8.71 15.37 -5.75
CA THR A 77 8.28 16.60 -5.05
C THR A 77 8.41 17.84 -5.94
N ALA A 78 9.43 17.89 -6.80
CA ALA A 78 9.58 18.97 -7.78
C ALA A 78 8.39 19.05 -8.77
N ARG A 79 7.76 17.90 -9.09
CA ARG A 79 6.58 17.83 -9.97
C ARG A 79 5.25 17.94 -9.21
N VAL A 80 5.23 17.45 -7.98
CA VAL A 80 4.04 17.36 -7.13
C VAL A 80 4.40 17.91 -5.74
N PRO A 81 4.40 19.23 -5.55
CA PRO A 81 4.88 19.84 -4.31
C PRO A 81 3.93 19.67 -3.12
N ALA A 82 2.67 19.34 -3.35
CA ALA A 82 1.67 19.14 -2.30
C ALA A 82 0.67 18.06 -2.69
N VAL A 83 0.21 17.30 -1.69
CA VAL A 83 -0.88 16.33 -1.81
C VAL A 83 -1.77 16.38 -0.58
N ASP A 84 -3.05 16.06 -0.73
CA ASP A 84 -4.02 15.96 0.36
C ASP A 84 -4.05 14.54 0.94
N ILE A 85 -3.85 13.54 0.08
CA ILE A 85 -3.91 12.12 0.42
C ILE A 85 -2.58 11.48 0.01
N LEU A 86 -1.93 10.79 0.95
CA LEU A 86 -0.69 10.05 0.72
C LEU A 86 -0.91 8.57 1.03
N VAL A 87 -0.78 7.71 0.02
CA VAL A 87 -0.82 6.26 0.18
C VAL A 87 0.57 5.68 -0.08
N ASN A 88 1.23 5.27 0.98
CA ASN A 88 2.53 4.59 0.94
C ASN A 88 2.29 3.10 0.68
N ASN A 89 2.29 2.73 -0.60
CA ASN A 89 2.07 1.36 -1.06
C ASN A 89 3.37 0.71 -1.57
N LEU A 90 4.40 1.49 -1.92
CA LEU A 90 5.67 0.93 -2.40
C LEU A 90 6.20 -0.11 -1.41
N GLY A 91 6.57 -1.28 -1.95
CA GLY A 91 7.18 -2.34 -1.16
C GLY A 91 7.68 -3.48 -2.04
N ILE A 92 8.62 -4.24 -1.49
CA ILE A 92 9.13 -5.49 -2.04
C ILE A 92 8.87 -6.61 -1.04
N PHE A 93 8.66 -7.80 -1.53
CA PHE A 93 8.51 -9.03 -0.75
C PHE A 93 9.16 -10.20 -1.49
N GLY A 94 9.42 -11.29 -0.79
CA GLY A 94 10.00 -12.50 -1.35
C GLY A 94 10.40 -13.45 -0.23
N SER A 95 10.47 -14.74 -0.53
CA SER A 95 10.92 -15.78 0.39
C SER A 95 12.44 -15.92 0.36
N LYS A 96 13.04 -16.21 1.51
CA LYS A 96 14.45 -16.57 1.65
C LYS A 96 14.63 -17.35 2.96
N PRO A 97 15.45 -18.42 2.98
CA PRO A 97 15.76 -19.12 4.23
C PRO A 97 16.30 -18.16 5.28
N ALA A 98 15.78 -18.22 6.50
CA ALA A 98 16.03 -17.22 7.54
C ALA A 98 17.52 -16.95 7.82
N LEU A 99 18.36 -18.01 7.81
CA LEU A 99 19.80 -17.92 8.09
C LEU A 99 20.64 -17.51 6.87
N GLU A 100 20.01 -17.40 5.69
CA GLU A 100 20.68 -17.00 4.44
C GLU A 100 20.41 -15.53 4.07
N ILE A 101 19.61 -14.82 4.87
CA ILE A 101 19.33 -13.40 4.67
C ILE A 101 20.54 -12.60 5.14
N ASP A 102 21.30 -12.07 4.21
CA ASP A 102 22.46 -11.23 4.51
C ASP A 102 22.10 -9.80 4.90
N ASP A 103 23.08 -9.07 5.41
CA ASP A 103 22.90 -7.69 5.87
C ASP A 103 22.42 -6.74 4.76
N ASP A 104 22.82 -6.96 3.51
CA ASP A 104 22.45 -6.09 2.40
C ASP A 104 20.99 -6.30 2.02
N GLU A 105 20.49 -7.54 2.10
CA GLU A 105 19.07 -7.82 1.93
C GLU A 105 18.22 -7.17 3.05
N TRP A 106 18.66 -7.28 4.32
CA TRP A 106 18.00 -6.59 5.43
C TRP A 106 17.92 -5.07 5.21
N ARG A 107 19.03 -4.44 4.80
CA ARG A 107 19.10 -3.00 4.50
C ARG A 107 18.19 -2.62 3.34
N ARG A 108 18.22 -3.41 2.26
CA ARG A 108 17.40 -3.19 1.06
C ARG A 108 15.90 -3.21 1.39
N TYR A 109 15.43 -4.21 2.15
CA TYR A 109 14.03 -4.29 2.55
C TYR A 109 13.62 -3.12 3.45
N PHE A 110 14.47 -2.72 4.38
CA PHE A 110 14.19 -1.59 5.24
C PHE A 110 14.16 -0.27 4.46
N GLU A 111 15.09 -0.07 3.55
CA GLU A 111 15.18 1.11 2.69
C GLU A 111 13.91 1.26 1.82
N VAL A 112 13.51 0.18 1.14
CA VAL A 112 12.37 0.21 0.22
C VAL A 112 11.04 0.25 0.96
N ASN A 113 10.85 -0.57 1.98
CA ASN A 113 9.53 -0.76 2.60
C ASN A 113 9.23 0.24 3.73
N VAL A 114 10.26 0.79 4.37
CA VAL A 114 10.10 1.67 5.54
C VAL A 114 10.56 3.09 5.23
N LEU A 115 11.82 3.28 4.83
CA LEU A 115 12.38 4.62 4.65
C LEU A 115 11.75 5.38 3.49
N SER A 116 11.30 4.70 2.44
CA SER A 116 10.52 5.32 1.36
C SER A 116 9.27 6.02 1.90
N ALA A 117 8.48 5.32 2.73
CA ALA A 117 7.29 5.87 3.37
C ALA A 117 7.63 7.03 4.33
N VAL A 118 8.68 6.87 5.14
CA VAL A 118 9.16 7.92 6.05
C VAL A 118 9.55 9.18 5.30
N ARG A 119 10.25 9.07 4.16
CA ARG A 119 10.63 10.23 3.32
C ARG A 119 9.39 10.95 2.79
N LEU A 120 8.44 10.22 2.23
CA LEU A 120 7.21 10.80 1.69
C LEU A 120 6.37 11.46 2.79
N ILE A 121 6.23 10.83 3.96
CA ILE A 121 5.53 11.44 5.10
C ILE A 121 6.23 12.72 5.54
N ARG A 122 7.55 12.71 5.72
CA ARG A 122 8.33 13.90 6.10
C ARG A 122 8.20 15.04 5.10
N THR A 123 8.03 14.72 3.83
CA THR A 123 7.87 15.70 2.75
C THR A 123 6.49 16.35 2.77
N TYR A 124 5.42 15.56 2.89
CA TYR A 124 4.06 16.07 2.68
C TYR A 124 3.30 16.40 3.97
N LEU A 125 3.60 15.71 5.07
CA LEU A 125 2.89 15.89 6.34
C LEU A 125 2.92 17.34 6.87
N PRO A 126 4.04 18.08 6.81
CA PRO A 126 4.05 19.46 7.30
C PRO A 126 3.03 20.36 6.59
N GLY A 127 2.93 20.27 5.27
CA GLY A 127 1.95 21.03 4.49
C GLY A 127 0.49 20.63 4.80
N MET A 128 0.24 19.34 4.99
CA MET A 128 -1.08 18.84 5.43
C MET A 128 -1.46 19.41 6.81
N MET A 129 -0.52 19.43 7.75
CA MET A 129 -0.74 19.96 9.10
C MET A 129 -1.02 21.47 9.08
N GLU A 130 -0.28 22.24 8.28
CA GLU A 130 -0.48 23.67 8.09
C GLU A 130 -1.85 23.98 7.44
N PHE A 131 -2.26 23.18 6.46
CA PHE A 131 -3.56 23.31 5.81
C PHE A 131 -4.73 22.88 6.71
N GLY A 132 -4.47 22.11 7.76
CA GLY A 132 -5.50 21.62 8.70
C GLY A 132 -6.28 20.41 8.18
N TRP A 133 -5.80 19.74 7.12
CA TRP A 133 -6.42 18.53 6.56
C TRP A 133 -5.37 17.67 5.85
N GLY A 134 -5.44 16.37 6.03
CA GLY A 134 -4.61 15.40 5.33
C GLY A 134 -4.96 13.97 5.70
N ARG A 135 -4.67 13.05 4.80
CA ARG A 135 -4.91 11.62 4.96
C ARG A 135 -3.67 10.83 4.56
N VAL A 136 -3.06 10.15 5.50
CA VAL A 136 -1.87 9.30 5.26
C VAL A 136 -2.22 7.86 5.58
N GLN A 137 -2.04 6.96 4.59
CA GLN A 137 -2.22 5.53 4.76
C GLN A 137 -0.95 4.79 4.37
N ASN A 138 -0.50 3.90 5.26
CA ASN A 138 0.63 3.02 5.01
C ASN A 138 0.12 1.60 4.76
N ILE A 139 0.40 1.04 3.57
CA ILE A 139 0.00 -0.32 3.22
C ILE A 139 0.96 -1.30 3.90
N CYS A 140 0.45 -1.93 4.94
CA CYS A 140 1.11 -3.00 5.68
C CYS A 140 0.69 -4.37 5.15
N SER A 141 1.00 -5.41 5.88
CA SER A 141 0.68 -6.80 5.56
C SER A 141 0.25 -7.53 6.82
N ASP A 142 -0.52 -8.59 6.69
CA ASP A 142 -0.74 -9.61 7.71
C ASP A 142 0.59 -10.15 8.28
N SER A 143 1.64 -10.18 7.44
CA SER A 143 3.02 -10.51 7.84
C SER A 143 3.63 -9.52 8.84
N ALA A 144 2.98 -8.39 9.14
CA ALA A 144 3.37 -7.52 10.24
C ALA A 144 2.99 -8.09 11.61
N VAL A 145 2.06 -9.03 11.66
CA VAL A 145 1.49 -9.63 12.88
C VAL A 145 1.76 -11.13 12.93
N VAL A 146 1.52 -11.83 11.83
CA VAL A 146 1.82 -13.28 11.67
C VAL A 146 3.01 -13.39 10.72
N ILE A 147 4.23 -13.32 11.28
CA ILE A 147 5.46 -13.28 10.47
C ILE A 147 5.75 -14.68 9.91
N PRO A 148 5.76 -14.86 8.55
CA PRO A 148 6.15 -16.13 7.96
C PRO A 148 7.64 -16.39 8.17
N GLU A 149 8.01 -17.65 8.46
CA GLU A 149 9.40 -18.05 8.72
C GLU A 149 10.33 -17.72 7.53
N GLU A 150 9.82 -17.91 6.31
CA GLU A 150 10.55 -17.65 5.06
C GLU A 150 10.58 -16.17 4.66
N MET A 151 9.92 -15.29 5.40
CA MET A 151 9.78 -13.85 5.08
C MET A 151 10.04 -12.93 6.28
N ILE A 152 10.94 -13.32 7.20
CA ILE A 152 11.16 -12.56 8.44
C ILE A 152 11.62 -11.12 8.20
N HIS A 153 12.46 -10.87 7.19
CA HIS A 153 12.95 -9.54 6.81
C HIS A 153 11.80 -8.67 6.26
N TYR A 154 10.89 -9.25 5.50
CA TYR A 154 9.67 -8.57 5.05
C TYR A 154 8.73 -8.25 6.24
N GLY A 155 8.41 -9.26 7.04
CA GLY A 155 7.53 -9.12 8.21
C GLY A 155 8.05 -8.04 9.16
N MET A 156 9.35 -8.04 9.46
CA MET A 156 9.99 -6.98 10.26
C MET A 156 9.72 -5.59 9.71
N THR A 157 9.86 -5.38 8.39
CA THR A 157 9.62 -4.06 7.79
C THR A 157 8.16 -3.64 7.89
N LYS A 158 7.22 -4.57 7.73
CA LYS A 158 5.79 -4.28 7.83
C LYS A 158 5.37 -4.01 9.29
N THR A 159 5.98 -4.68 10.27
CA THR A 159 5.82 -4.37 11.70
C THR A 159 6.40 -2.97 12.02
N ALA A 160 7.59 -2.66 11.51
CA ALA A 160 8.19 -1.33 11.68
C ALA A 160 7.28 -0.22 11.13
N LEU A 161 6.63 -0.46 9.99
CA LEU A 161 5.72 0.51 9.37
C LEU A 161 4.47 0.78 10.22
N LEU A 162 3.97 -0.20 11.00
CA LEU A 162 2.90 0.02 11.99
C LEU A 162 3.35 1.02 13.06
N ALA A 163 4.57 0.87 13.58
CA ALA A 163 5.14 1.78 14.58
C ALA A 163 5.37 3.18 14.01
N VAL A 164 5.88 3.28 12.77
CA VAL A 164 6.04 4.54 12.03
C VAL A 164 4.70 5.27 11.91
N SER A 165 3.65 4.57 11.46
CA SER A 165 2.30 5.13 11.34
C SER A 165 1.80 5.70 12.66
N ARG A 166 1.93 4.93 13.74
CA ARG A 166 1.50 5.37 15.08
C ARG A 166 2.28 6.58 15.56
N GLY A 167 3.60 6.62 15.29
CA GLY A 167 4.46 7.74 15.64
C GLY A 167 4.03 9.04 14.94
N PHE A 168 3.83 8.99 13.62
CA PHE A 168 3.39 10.16 12.85
C PHE A 168 1.96 10.58 13.16
N ALA A 169 1.06 9.65 13.50
CA ALA A 169 -0.27 10.00 13.99
C ALA A 169 -0.22 10.85 15.26
N LYS A 170 0.69 10.51 16.19
CA LYS A 170 0.92 11.32 17.40
C LYS A 170 1.52 12.69 17.06
N ALA A 171 2.46 12.77 16.12
CA ALA A 171 3.07 14.02 15.70
C ALA A 171 2.05 14.97 15.03
N ALA A 172 1.04 14.42 14.34
CA ALA A 172 -0.03 15.16 13.69
C ALA A 172 -1.24 15.45 14.59
N ALA A 173 -1.17 15.15 15.89
CA ALA A 173 -2.30 15.30 16.80
C ALA A 173 -2.85 16.73 16.83
N GLY A 174 -4.16 16.89 16.74
CA GLY A 174 -4.85 18.19 16.79
C GLY A 174 -4.81 19.01 15.50
N THR A 175 -4.23 18.48 14.40
CA THR A 175 -4.07 19.23 13.13
C THR A 175 -5.13 18.91 12.07
N GLY A 176 -6.10 18.03 12.35
CA GLY A 176 -7.07 17.56 11.35
C GLY A 176 -6.50 16.49 10.38
N VAL A 177 -5.22 16.15 10.50
CA VAL A 177 -4.57 15.09 9.70
C VAL A 177 -4.74 13.74 10.38
N THR A 178 -5.04 12.70 9.60
CA THR A 178 -5.07 11.31 10.10
C THR A 178 -3.94 10.48 9.45
N VAL A 179 -3.33 9.61 10.24
CA VAL A 179 -2.30 8.68 9.78
C VAL A 179 -2.66 7.28 10.26
N ASN A 180 -2.86 6.35 9.33
CA ASN A 180 -3.25 4.98 9.62
C ASN A 180 -2.41 3.95 8.87
N SER A 181 -2.39 2.73 9.36
CA SER A 181 -1.92 1.56 8.64
C SER A 181 -3.11 0.73 8.16
N VAL A 182 -2.96 0.10 6.99
CA VAL A 182 -3.91 -0.90 6.49
C VAL A 182 -3.16 -2.22 6.36
N ILE A 183 -3.54 -3.20 7.19
CA ILE A 183 -3.00 -4.55 7.19
C ILE A 183 -3.75 -5.33 6.11
N VAL A 184 -3.05 -5.68 5.05
CA VAL A 184 -3.61 -6.38 3.89
C VAL A 184 -3.17 -7.84 3.93
N GLY A 185 -4.11 -8.75 3.74
CA GLY A 185 -3.84 -10.17 3.58
C GLY A 185 -3.43 -10.55 2.15
N PRO A 186 -3.32 -11.86 1.85
CA PRO A 186 -2.98 -12.33 0.53
C PRO A 186 -3.99 -11.82 -0.50
N THR A 187 -3.50 -11.01 -1.44
CA THR A 187 -4.33 -10.30 -2.42
C THR A 187 -4.00 -10.77 -3.83
N HIS A 188 -5.00 -11.00 -4.65
CA HIS A 188 -4.87 -11.46 -6.03
C HIS A 188 -4.18 -10.40 -6.89
N THR A 189 -2.89 -10.59 -7.14
CA THR A 189 -2.05 -9.74 -7.99
C THR A 189 -1.06 -10.62 -8.74
N GLY A 190 -0.53 -10.14 -9.87
CA GLY A 190 0.46 -10.91 -10.63
C GLY A 190 1.65 -11.37 -9.78
N GLY A 191 2.15 -10.52 -8.85
CA GLY A 191 3.23 -10.94 -7.96
C GLY A 191 2.81 -12.00 -6.94
N VAL A 192 1.52 -12.09 -6.58
CA VAL A 192 1.01 -13.18 -5.73
C VAL A 192 0.74 -14.43 -6.55
N GLU A 193 0.35 -14.31 -7.82
CA GLU A 193 0.25 -15.47 -8.72
C GLU A 193 1.61 -16.17 -8.85
N ASP A 194 2.68 -15.40 -9.11
CA ASP A 194 4.05 -15.92 -9.17
C ASP A 194 4.45 -16.60 -7.84
N PHE A 195 4.14 -15.97 -6.71
CA PHE A 195 4.43 -16.50 -5.38
C PHE A 195 3.64 -17.78 -5.06
N VAL A 196 2.37 -17.85 -5.47
CA VAL A 196 1.56 -19.06 -5.34
C VAL A 196 2.14 -20.19 -6.19
N ALA A 197 2.50 -19.92 -7.45
CA ALA A 197 3.13 -20.89 -8.33
C ALA A 197 4.46 -21.43 -7.75
N GLU A 198 5.28 -20.58 -7.14
CA GLU A 198 6.52 -20.98 -6.44
C GLU A 198 6.24 -21.99 -5.29
N LEU A 199 5.14 -21.81 -4.55
CA LEU A 199 4.84 -22.61 -3.36
C LEU A 199 4.04 -23.89 -3.64
N VAL A 200 3.17 -23.88 -4.65
CA VAL A 200 2.26 -25.02 -4.92
C VAL A 200 2.55 -25.71 -6.26
N GLY A 201 3.45 -25.15 -7.08
CA GLY A 201 3.84 -25.66 -8.41
C GLY A 201 3.05 -25.02 -9.56
N ASP A 202 3.67 -24.98 -10.74
CA ASP A 202 3.17 -24.30 -11.94
C ASP A 202 2.17 -25.13 -12.75
N ASP A 203 2.00 -26.40 -12.40
CA ASP A 203 1.21 -27.37 -13.21
C ASP A 203 -0.30 -27.32 -12.91
N LEU A 204 -0.72 -26.55 -11.87
CA LEU A 204 -2.12 -26.50 -11.46
C LEU A 204 -2.87 -25.38 -12.18
N PRO A 205 -4.14 -25.60 -12.60
CA PRO A 205 -5.02 -24.51 -12.96
C PRO A 205 -5.12 -23.49 -11.83
N TRP A 206 -5.27 -22.20 -12.17
CA TRP A 206 -5.25 -21.12 -11.19
C TRP A 206 -6.20 -21.32 -10.00
N ASP A 207 -7.45 -21.74 -10.25
CA ASP A 207 -8.44 -21.94 -9.20
C ASP A 207 -8.01 -23.05 -8.20
N GLU A 208 -7.35 -24.11 -8.71
CA GLU A 208 -6.82 -25.18 -7.87
C GLU A 208 -5.57 -24.75 -7.12
N ALA A 209 -4.69 -23.99 -7.77
CA ALA A 209 -3.48 -23.43 -7.16
C ALA A 209 -3.85 -22.48 -6.02
N GLN A 210 -4.77 -21.56 -6.24
CA GLN A 210 -5.29 -20.63 -5.22
C GLN A 210 -5.90 -21.39 -4.04
N ALA A 211 -6.78 -22.38 -4.30
CA ALA A 211 -7.43 -23.17 -3.25
C ALA A 211 -6.40 -23.95 -2.42
N THR A 212 -5.39 -24.52 -3.09
CA THR A 212 -4.30 -25.27 -2.46
C THR A 212 -3.44 -24.34 -1.59
N PHE A 213 -3.08 -23.18 -2.12
CA PHE A 213 -2.34 -22.15 -1.38
C PHE A 213 -3.11 -21.70 -0.13
N MET A 214 -4.38 -21.34 -0.26
CA MET A 214 -5.20 -20.90 0.87
C MET A 214 -5.29 -21.99 1.94
N LYS A 215 -5.53 -23.24 1.54
CA LYS A 215 -5.63 -24.36 2.47
C LYS A 215 -4.32 -24.67 3.21
N ASN A 216 -3.19 -24.62 2.52
CA ASN A 216 -1.91 -25.10 3.05
C ASN A 216 -1.11 -23.99 3.72
N HIS A 217 -1.17 -22.75 3.19
CA HIS A 217 -0.34 -21.64 3.62
C HIS A 217 -1.12 -20.53 4.34
N ARG A 218 -2.45 -20.51 4.21
CA ARG A 218 -3.31 -19.51 4.86
C ARG A 218 -4.56 -20.13 5.51
N PRO A 219 -4.41 -21.25 6.29
CA PRO A 219 -5.54 -22.02 6.80
C PRO A 219 -6.45 -21.24 7.76
N ASN A 220 -5.93 -20.15 8.35
CA ASN A 220 -6.70 -19.31 9.28
C ASN A 220 -7.57 -18.26 8.56
N SER A 221 -7.48 -18.14 7.24
CA SER A 221 -8.32 -17.18 6.50
C SER A 221 -9.80 -17.53 6.65
N LEU A 222 -10.58 -16.59 7.19
CA LEU A 222 -12.02 -16.80 7.40
C LEU A 222 -12.81 -16.68 6.09
N ILE A 223 -12.33 -15.91 5.11
CA ILE A 223 -12.98 -15.80 3.80
C ILE A 223 -12.58 -16.93 2.84
N GLY A 224 -11.48 -17.66 3.12
CA GLY A 224 -11.04 -18.83 2.37
C GLY A 224 -10.63 -18.59 0.91
N ARG A 225 -10.38 -17.33 0.51
CA ARG A 225 -9.94 -16.93 -0.82
C ARG A 225 -8.92 -15.79 -0.74
N LEU A 226 -8.24 -15.51 -1.83
CA LEU A 226 -7.48 -14.26 -1.96
C LEU A 226 -8.42 -13.05 -1.87
N ILE A 227 -7.88 -11.94 -1.41
CA ILE A 227 -8.55 -10.64 -1.39
C ILE A 227 -8.45 -10.05 -2.79
N GLU A 228 -9.53 -9.46 -3.28
CA GLU A 228 -9.47 -8.70 -4.52
C GLU A 228 -8.85 -7.30 -4.26
N PRO A 229 -7.98 -6.80 -5.15
CA PRO A 229 -7.34 -5.49 -4.97
C PRO A 229 -8.32 -4.34 -4.74
N GLU A 230 -9.52 -4.42 -5.31
CA GLU A 230 -10.61 -3.45 -5.16
C GLU A 230 -11.14 -3.40 -3.71
N GLU A 231 -11.10 -4.52 -2.98
CA GLU A 231 -11.51 -4.55 -1.56
C GLU A 231 -10.54 -3.71 -0.71
N VAL A 232 -9.26 -3.71 -1.06
CA VAL A 232 -8.27 -2.81 -0.45
C VAL A 232 -8.54 -1.35 -0.87
N GLY A 233 -8.81 -1.12 -2.15
CA GLY A 233 -9.18 0.20 -2.70
C GLY A 233 -10.35 0.82 -1.95
N ASN A 234 -11.40 0.05 -1.66
CA ASN A 234 -12.58 0.50 -0.91
C ASN A 234 -12.21 1.00 0.50
N MET A 235 -11.36 0.29 1.21
CA MET A 235 -10.89 0.71 2.54
C MET A 235 -10.09 2.02 2.45
N ILE A 236 -9.20 2.13 1.44
CA ILE A 236 -8.39 3.34 1.25
C ILE A 236 -9.28 4.55 0.90
N VAL A 237 -10.28 4.39 0.05
CA VAL A 237 -11.25 5.47 -0.26
C VAL A 237 -11.97 5.93 1.02
N TYR A 238 -12.44 4.99 1.85
CA TYR A 238 -13.05 5.34 3.14
C TYR A 238 -12.09 6.13 4.02
N LEU A 239 -10.87 5.64 4.23
CA LEU A 239 -9.86 6.29 5.08
C LEU A 239 -9.38 7.63 4.52
N SER A 240 -9.53 7.85 3.22
CA SER A 240 -9.20 9.11 2.54
C SER A 240 -10.29 10.17 2.64
N SER A 241 -11.44 9.83 3.20
CA SER A 241 -12.61 10.69 3.26
C SER A 241 -12.75 11.46 4.59
N ASP A 242 -13.68 12.40 4.63
CA ASP A 242 -14.08 13.10 5.87
C ASP A 242 -14.83 12.18 6.84
N GLN A 243 -15.47 11.12 6.32
CA GLN A 243 -16.18 10.13 7.13
C GLN A 243 -15.25 9.34 8.06
N ALA A 244 -13.95 9.27 7.73
CA ALA A 244 -12.92 8.61 8.54
C ALA A 244 -12.16 9.57 9.48
N SER A 245 -12.63 10.80 9.69
CA SER A 245 -11.93 11.83 10.49
C SER A 245 -11.65 11.44 11.94
N ALA A 246 -12.43 10.51 12.51
CA ALA A 246 -12.22 9.97 13.86
C ALA A 246 -11.25 8.76 13.89
N THR A 247 -10.76 8.31 12.73
CA THR A 247 -9.89 7.13 12.61
C THR A 247 -8.45 7.59 12.36
N THR A 248 -7.62 7.55 13.41
CA THR A 248 -6.19 7.91 13.31
C THR A 248 -5.33 7.10 14.27
N GLY A 249 -4.11 6.79 13.86
CA GLY A 249 -3.14 6.00 14.62
C GLY A 249 -3.53 4.54 14.77
N GLY A 250 -4.50 4.06 13.99
CA GLY A 250 -4.96 2.68 13.96
C GLY A 250 -4.22 1.82 12.95
N ALA A 251 -4.37 0.51 13.12
CA ALA A 251 -4.02 -0.50 12.14
C ALA A 251 -5.31 -1.24 11.77
N LEU A 252 -5.85 -0.95 10.58
CA LEU A 252 -7.12 -1.50 10.11
C LEU A 252 -6.85 -2.71 9.21
N ARG A 253 -7.66 -3.74 9.32
CA ARG A 253 -7.44 -4.99 8.58
C ARG A 253 -8.34 -5.12 7.37
N VAL A 254 -7.71 -5.51 6.26
CA VAL A 254 -8.33 -6.06 5.05
C VAL A 254 -7.56 -7.36 4.77
N ASP A 255 -7.70 -8.33 5.67
CA ASP A 255 -6.89 -9.56 5.72
C ASP A 255 -7.72 -10.85 5.59
N GLY A 256 -9.02 -10.71 5.33
CA GLY A 256 -9.92 -11.85 5.26
C GLY A 256 -10.04 -12.63 6.57
N GLY A 257 -9.71 -12.00 7.70
CA GLY A 257 -9.70 -12.64 9.02
C GLY A 257 -8.53 -13.60 9.23
N TYR A 258 -7.45 -13.47 8.46
CA TYR A 258 -6.29 -14.37 8.58
C TYR A 258 -5.52 -14.17 9.89
N VAL A 259 -5.37 -12.95 10.36
CA VAL A 259 -4.74 -12.69 11.66
C VAL A 259 -5.68 -13.14 12.77
N ASP A 260 -5.32 -14.22 13.44
CA ASP A 260 -6.10 -14.81 14.54
C ASP A 260 -5.94 -14.01 15.84
N SER A 261 -6.46 -12.80 15.82
CA SER A 261 -6.48 -11.86 16.94
C SER A 261 -7.66 -10.89 16.80
N ILE A 262 -8.34 -10.59 17.90
CA ILE A 262 -9.37 -9.53 17.96
C ILE A 262 -8.77 -8.11 17.96
N LEU A 263 -7.48 -8.01 18.24
CA LEU A 263 -6.71 -6.76 18.17
C LEU A 263 -5.65 -6.87 17.08
N PRO A 264 -5.30 -5.74 16.39
CA PRO A 264 -4.23 -5.73 15.40
C PRO A 264 -2.87 -5.98 16.04
#